data_1e356052251ae37616e731a6854e0f5b
#
_entry.id   1e356052251ae37616e731a6854e0f5b
#
_cell.length_a   1.000
_cell.length_b   1.000
_cell.length_c   1.000
_cell.angle_alpha   90.00
_cell.angle_beta   90.00
_cell.angle_gamma   90.00
#
_symmetry.space_group_name_H-M   'P 1'
#
loop_
_entity.id
_entity.type
_entity.pdbx_description
1 polymer ?
#
loop_
_entity_poly.entity_id
_entity_poly.type
_entity_poly.pdbx_seq_one_letter_code
_entity_poly.pdbx_strand_id
1 'polypeptide(L)'
;MADDTTDTKSSNQMWGGRFASGPDAIMEEINASIGFDKKLFAQDIRGSIAHATMLAHQGIISADDKDKIVHGLNTILSEIESGNFEFSRQLEDIHMNVEARLATLIGPAAGRLHTARSRNDQVALDFRLWVKEELQKTEQMLTGLIAAFLDRAEEHAESVMPGFTHLQTAQPVTFGHHCMAYVEMFGRDRARVRHAIEHLDESPIGAAALAGTGYPIDRHMTAKALGFREPTRNSIDTVSDRDFAIEFLSIAAIAGMHLSRLAEEIVIWSTPQFGFVRLSDAFSTGSSIMPQKKNPDAAELVRAKTGRINGSLVALLTIMKGLPLAYSKDMQEDKEQVFDAADSLELAIAAMTGMVRDMTVNTARMKAAAGSGYSTATDLADWLVREAGLPFRDAHHVTGRAVALAESKGCDLAELPLSDLQAIHADITDKVYDVLTVEASVASRKSFGGTAPSEVRRQIAFWRARN
;
A
#
# COMPACT_ATOMS: atom_id res chain seq x y z
N MET A 1 39.72 -45.61 -32.24
CA MET A 1 39.10 -45.45 -30.91
C MET A 1 39.56 -44.11 -30.41
N ALA A 2 38.73 -43.11 -30.61
CA ALA A 2 39.00 -41.78 -30.10
C ALA A 2 38.30 -41.69 -28.74
N ASP A 3 39.10 -41.32 -27.77
CA ASP A 3 38.70 -41.11 -26.37
C ASP A 3 38.02 -39.71 -26.29
N ASP A 4 36.73 -39.70 -26.19
CA ASP A 4 35.92 -38.49 -26.09
C ASP A 4 35.71 -38.17 -24.59
N THR A 5 36.74 -37.59 -24.00
CA THR A 5 36.63 -37.01 -22.66
C THR A 5 36.01 -35.62 -22.77
N THR A 6 34.68 -35.55 -22.81
CA THR A 6 33.93 -34.34 -22.62
C THR A 6 34.21 -33.82 -21.21
N ASP A 7 34.93 -32.70 -21.17
CA ASP A 7 35.32 -31.96 -19.98
C ASP A 7 34.04 -31.31 -19.32
N THR A 8 33.41 -32.05 -18.43
CA THR A 8 32.31 -31.53 -17.61
C THR A 8 32.86 -30.65 -16.46
N LYS A 9 33.47 -29.51 -16.80
CA LYS A 9 33.76 -28.44 -15.86
C LYS A 9 32.67 -27.42 -15.82
N SER A 10 31.56 -27.76 -15.18
CA SER A 10 30.60 -26.78 -14.68
C SER A 10 29.96 -27.27 -13.40
N SER A 11 30.71 -27.26 -12.33
CA SER A 11 30.15 -27.37 -11.00
C SER A 11 30.57 -26.14 -10.21
N ASN A 12 29.62 -25.57 -9.52
CA ASN A 12 29.75 -24.44 -8.65
C ASN A 12 30.94 -24.65 -7.69
N GLN A 13 32.10 -24.03 -7.95
CA GLN A 13 33.33 -24.20 -7.19
C GLN A 13 33.26 -23.68 -5.74
N MET A 14 32.17 -22.98 -5.35
CA MET A 14 32.01 -22.46 -3.99
C MET A 14 31.77 -23.55 -2.93
N TRP A 15 31.28 -24.73 -3.32
CA TRP A 15 31.08 -25.88 -2.40
C TRP A 15 32.25 -26.84 -2.34
N GLY A 16 33.46 -26.38 -2.73
CA GLY A 16 34.62 -27.20 -2.92
C GLY A 16 35.08 -28.05 -1.73
N GLY A 17 35.66 -29.21 -2.04
CA GLY A 17 36.41 -30.05 -1.11
C GLY A 17 35.68 -31.21 -0.44
N ARG A 18 34.35 -31.15 -0.26
CA ARG A 18 33.56 -32.24 0.37
C ARG A 18 32.65 -32.99 -0.58
N PHE A 19 32.22 -32.35 -1.68
CA PHE A 19 31.31 -32.94 -2.67
C PHE A 19 32.12 -33.59 -3.82
N ALA A 20 31.75 -34.81 -4.19
CA ALA A 20 32.42 -35.59 -5.23
C ALA A 20 31.85 -35.34 -6.64
N SER A 21 30.65 -34.74 -6.73
CA SER A 21 29.96 -34.42 -8.00
C SER A 21 29.21 -33.09 -7.87
N GLY A 22 28.87 -32.45 -9.01
CA GLY A 22 27.95 -31.33 -9.05
C GLY A 22 26.50 -31.72 -8.71
N PRO A 23 25.62 -30.75 -8.45
CA PRO A 23 24.20 -30.99 -8.19
C PRO A 23 23.50 -31.55 -9.43
N ASP A 24 22.39 -32.27 -9.22
CA ASP A 24 21.48 -32.69 -10.30
C ASP A 24 20.78 -31.45 -10.90
N ALA A 25 20.43 -31.53 -12.19
CA ALA A 25 19.80 -30.44 -12.90
C ALA A 25 18.48 -29.94 -12.22
N ILE A 26 17.69 -30.86 -11.63
CA ILE A 26 16.49 -30.48 -10.88
C ILE A 26 16.82 -29.77 -9.57
N MET A 27 17.98 -30.10 -8.98
CA MET A 27 18.46 -29.42 -7.78
C MET A 27 18.93 -27.99 -8.11
N GLU A 28 19.58 -27.78 -9.25
CA GLU A 28 19.92 -26.44 -9.75
C GLU A 28 18.64 -25.62 -10.02
N GLU A 29 17.63 -26.26 -10.60
CA GLU A 29 16.34 -25.65 -10.92
C GLU A 29 15.60 -25.15 -9.66
N ILE A 30 15.44 -26.01 -8.67
CA ILE A 30 14.70 -25.67 -7.44
C ILE A 30 15.47 -24.71 -6.53
N ASN A 31 16.80 -24.70 -6.63
CA ASN A 31 17.67 -23.88 -5.79
C ASN A 31 17.86 -22.46 -6.33
N ALA A 32 17.67 -22.24 -7.62
CA ALA A 32 17.94 -20.96 -8.27
C ALA A 32 16.89 -19.90 -7.90
N SER A 33 17.33 -18.77 -7.33
CA SER A 33 16.51 -17.61 -6.98
C SER A 33 16.75 -16.39 -7.87
N ILE A 34 17.76 -16.41 -8.74
CA ILE A 34 18.11 -15.27 -9.60
C ILE A 34 16.93 -14.74 -10.44
N GLY A 35 15.93 -15.57 -10.72
CA GLY A 35 14.73 -15.19 -11.46
C GLY A 35 14.00 -14.01 -10.83
N PHE A 36 13.98 -13.94 -9.51
CA PHE A 36 13.29 -12.93 -8.73
C PHE A 36 14.23 -12.08 -7.85
N ASP A 37 15.27 -12.66 -7.22
CA ASP A 37 16.13 -11.96 -6.29
C ASP A 37 17.08 -10.95 -6.95
N LYS A 38 17.21 -10.99 -8.28
CA LYS A 38 17.88 -9.93 -9.04
C LYS A 38 17.35 -8.52 -8.72
N LYS A 39 16.11 -8.38 -8.21
CA LYS A 39 15.56 -7.11 -7.74
C LYS A 39 16.37 -6.50 -6.58
N LEU A 40 17.18 -7.29 -5.88
CA LEU A 40 18.00 -6.87 -4.74
C LEU A 40 19.41 -6.37 -5.13
N PHE A 41 19.73 -6.28 -6.42
CA PHE A 41 21.10 -5.96 -6.87
C PHE A 41 21.67 -4.68 -6.26
N ALA A 42 20.86 -3.63 -6.18
CA ALA A 42 21.30 -2.35 -5.65
C ALA A 42 21.58 -2.40 -4.14
N GLN A 43 20.77 -3.15 -3.40
CA GLN A 43 20.92 -3.34 -1.95
C GLN A 43 22.15 -4.20 -1.65
N ASP A 44 22.35 -5.30 -2.39
CA ASP A 44 23.54 -6.16 -2.26
C ASP A 44 24.84 -5.39 -2.50
N ILE A 45 24.89 -4.59 -3.58
CA ILE A 45 26.07 -3.79 -3.92
C ILE A 45 26.35 -2.75 -2.83
N ARG A 46 25.32 -2.02 -2.36
CA ARG A 46 25.49 -1.03 -1.27
C ARG A 46 25.90 -1.68 0.04
N GLY A 47 25.30 -2.82 0.38
CA GLY A 47 25.67 -3.61 1.55
C GLY A 47 27.13 -4.07 1.49
N SER A 48 27.55 -4.57 0.34
CA SER A 48 28.93 -5.02 0.08
C SER A 48 29.94 -3.88 0.14
N ILE A 49 29.62 -2.70 -0.40
CA ILE A 49 30.48 -1.50 -0.32
C ILE A 49 30.65 -1.05 1.14
N ALA A 50 29.57 -1.00 1.91
CA ALA A 50 29.61 -0.63 3.32
C ALA A 50 30.45 -1.63 4.14
N HIS A 51 30.28 -2.93 3.86
CA HIS A 51 31.04 -4.00 4.51
C HIS A 51 32.53 -3.92 4.18
N ALA A 52 32.92 -3.82 2.90
CA ALA A 52 34.32 -3.69 2.50
C ALA A 52 34.98 -2.44 3.10
N THR A 53 34.25 -1.33 3.16
CA THR A 53 34.75 -0.09 3.76
C THR A 53 35.01 -0.26 5.26
N MET A 54 34.14 -0.93 5.98
CA MET A 54 34.32 -1.25 7.40
C MET A 54 35.48 -2.22 7.61
N LEU A 55 35.59 -3.28 6.80
CA LEU A 55 36.73 -4.22 6.91
C LEU A 55 38.08 -3.53 6.77
N ALA A 56 38.21 -2.61 5.83
CA ALA A 56 39.45 -1.83 5.66
C ALA A 56 39.69 -0.87 6.83
N HIS A 57 38.67 -0.20 7.33
CA HIS A 57 38.77 0.69 8.50
C HIS A 57 39.25 -0.08 9.74
N GLN A 58 38.80 -1.30 9.91
CA GLN A 58 39.20 -2.19 11.01
C GLN A 58 40.55 -2.90 10.76
N GLY A 59 41.19 -2.63 9.63
CA GLY A 59 42.48 -3.26 9.27
C GLY A 59 42.39 -4.75 8.94
N ILE A 60 41.19 -5.27 8.66
CA ILE A 60 40.95 -6.67 8.31
C ILE A 60 41.35 -6.95 6.86
N ILE A 61 41.13 -5.99 5.97
CA ILE A 61 41.63 -5.99 4.58
C ILE A 61 42.42 -4.73 4.31
N SER A 62 43.22 -4.73 3.26
CA SER A 62 44.02 -3.55 2.88
C SER A 62 43.14 -2.45 2.26
N ALA A 63 43.62 -1.19 2.31
CA ALA A 63 42.94 -0.09 1.62
C ALA A 63 42.88 -0.31 0.10
N ASP A 64 43.97 -0.89 -0.49
CA ASP A 64 44.03 -1.22 -1.92
C ASP A 64 42.97 -2.27 -2.31
N ASP A 65 42.80 -3.33 -1.50
CA ASP A 65 41.71 -4.31 -1.73
C ASP A 65 40.33 -3.67 -1.66
N LYS A 66 40.10 -2.82 -0.65
CA LYS A 66 38.81 -2.07 -0.50
C LYS A 66 38.57 -1.18 -1.72
N ASP A 67 39.56 -0.43 -2.19
CA ASP A 67 39.40 0.47 -3.34
C ASP A 67 39.09 -0.32 -4.61
N LYS A 68 39.74 -1.46 -4.85
CA LYS A 68 39.41 -2.36 -5.96
C LYS A 68 38.01 -2.92 -5.85
N ILE A 69 37.60 -3.41 -4.68
CA ILE A 69 36.25 -3.96 -4.44
C ILE A 69 35.19 -2.89 -4.70
N VAL A 70 35.32 -1.71 -4.13
CA VAL A 70 34.36 -0.60 -4.30
C VAL A 70 34.28 -0.18 -5.76
N HIS A 71 35.44 -0.06 -6.46
CA HIS A 71 35.42 0.26 -7.89
C HIS A 71 34.71 -0.83 -8.71
N GLY A 72 35.03 -2.11 -8.48
CA GLY A 72 34.41 -3.22 -9.19
C GLY A 72 32.90 -3.30 -8.96
N LEU A 73 32.44 -3.12 -7.71
CA LEU A 73 31.01 -3.11 -7.37
C LEU A 73 30.24 -1.96 -8.03
N ASN A 74 30.82 -0.75 -8.08
CA ASN A 74 30.22 0.37 -8.81
C ASN A 74 30.15 0.14 -10.33
N THR A 75 31.15 -0.54 -10.89
CA THR A 75 31.14 -0.96 -12.30
C THR A 75 29.97 -1.94 -12.56
N ILE A 76 29.81 -2.93 -11.70
CA ILE A 76 28.72 -3.91 -11.79
C ILE A 76 27.36 -3.22 -11.67
N LEU A 77 27.19 -2.28 -10.72
CA LEU A 77 25.97 -1.49 -10.59
C LEU A 77 25.61 -0.82 -11.90
N SER A 78 26.58 -0.13 -12.51
CA SER A 78 26.36 0.55 -13.80
C SER A 78 26.05 -0.42 -14.94
N GLU A 79 26.68 -1.61 -14.95
CA GLU A 79 26.38 -2.65 -15.94
C GLU A 79 24.94 -3.16 -15.81
N ILE A 80 24.45 -3.37 -14.59
CA ILE A 80 23.07 -3.82 -14.34
C ILE A 80 22.06 -2.71 -14.72
N GLU A 81 22.27 -1.48 -14.26
CA GLU A 81 21.39 -0.34 -14.54
C GLU A 81 21.29 -0.02 -16.03
N SER A 82 22.37 -0.20 -16.78
CA SER A 82 22.38 0.00 -18.23
C SER A 82 21.90 -1.20 -19.05
N GLY A 83 21.54 -2.32 -18.39
CA GLY A 83 21.09 -3.54 -19.05
C GLY A 83 22.20 -4.35 -19.74
N ASN A 84 23.46 -4.07 -19.43
CA ASN A 84 24.65 -4.73 -20.01
C ASN A 84 25.17 -5.90 -19.16
N PHE A 85 24.49 -6.24 -18.06
CA PHE A 85 24.85 -7.36 -17.19
C PHE A 85 24.02 -8.59 -17.53
N GLU A 86 24.69 -9.72 -17.77
CA GLU A 86 24.05 -11.01 -18.02
C GLU A 86 23.95 -11.81 -16.74
N PHE A 87 22.72 -12.08 -16.29
CA PHE A 87 22.46 -12.93 -15.13
C PHE A 87 22.53 -14.41 -15.53
N SER A 88 23.35 -15.18 -14.80
CA SER A 88 23.49 -16.62 -15.01
C SER A 88 22.69 -17.40 -13.96
N ARG A 89 21.84 -18.31 -14.41
CA ARG A 89 21.09 -19.22 -13.55
C ARG A 89 21.98 -20.25 -12.86
N GLN A 90 23.11 -20.62 -13.46
CA GLN A 90 24.08 -21.51 -12.88
C GLN A 90 24.76 -20.91 -11.64
N LEU A 91 24.69 -19.58 -11.47
CA LEU A 91 25.17 -18.85 -10.30
C LEU A 91 24.08 -18.65 -9.23
N GLU A 92 23.02 -19.44 -9.26
CA GLU A 92 21.98 -19.56 -8.23
C GLU A 92 21.26 -18.24 -7.90
N ASP A 93 21.93 -17.27 -7.30
CA ASP A 93 21.37 -16.04 -6.72
C ASP A 93 22.09 -14.76 -7.21
N ILE A 94 21.53 -13.60 -6.89
CA ILE A 94 22.10 -12.30 -7.23
C ILE A 94 23.50 -12.13 -6.65
N HIS A 95 23.72 -12.61 -5.44
CA HIS A 95 24.98 -12.45 -4.72
C HIS A 95 26.12 -13.19 -5.42
N MET A 96 25.88 -14.42 -5.85
CA MET A 96 26.87 -15.19 -6.63
C MET A 96 27.11 -14.58 -8.01
N ASN A 97 26.09 -14.05 -8.67
CA ASN A 97 26.24 -13.34 -9.93
C ASN A 97 27.14 -12.10 -9.78
N VAL A 98 26.92 -11.30 -8.73
CA VAL A 98 27.74 -10.12 -8.42
C VAL A 98 29.17 -10.54 -8.03
N GLU A 99 29.33 -11.55 -7.17
CA GLU A 99 30.66 -12.04 -6.74
C GLU A 99 31.47 -12.61 -7.89
N ALA A 100 30.87 -13.39 -8.78
CA ALA A 100 31.55 -13.96 -9.96
C ALA A 100 32.01 -12.85 -10.93
N ARG A 101 31.15 -11.84 -11.18
CA ARG A 101 31.52 -10.70 -12.03
C ARG A 101 32.63 -9.87 -11.37
N LEU A 102 32.54 -9.65 -10.05
CA LEU A 102 33.56 -8.95 -9.29
C LEU A 102 34.93 -9.66 -9.41
N ALA A 103 34.97 -10.99 -9.25
CA ALA A 103 36.18 -11.79 -9.43
C ALA A 103 36.77 -11.65 -10.84
N THR A 104 35.92 -11.55 -11.88
CA THR A 104 36.36 -11.31 -13.24
C THR A 104 37.03 -9.93 -13.41
N LEU A 105 36.45 -8.90 -12.75
CA LEU A 105 36.92 -7.51 -12.87
C LEU A 105 38.22 -7.23 -12.08
N ILE A 106 38.34 -7.75 -10.85
CA ILE A 106 39.41 -7.36 -9.91
C ILE A 106 40.28 -8.52 -9.45
N GLY A 107 40.02 -9.74 -9.93
CA GLY A 107 40.83 -10.91 -9.60
C GLY A 107 40.79 -11.31 -8.11
N PRO A 108 41.94 -11.75 -7.50
CA PRO A 108 41.97 -12.32 -6.14
C PRO A 108 41.47 -11.40 -5.03
N ALA A 109 41.46 -10.08 -5.23
CA ALA A 109 40.92 -9.13 -4.25
C ALA A 109 39.43 -9.35 -3.97
N ALA A 110 38.67 -9.85 -4.94
CA ALA A 110 37.23 -10.13 -4.80
C ALA A 110 36.92 -11.10 -3.65
N GLY A 111 37.75 -12.15 -3.47
CA GLY A 111 37.58 -13.15 -2.42
C GLY A 111 37.68 -12.58 -0.99
N ARG A 112 38.24 -11.38 -0.81
CA ARG A 112 38.33 -10.73 0.50
C ARG A 112 37.05 -10.12 0.98
N LEU A 113 36.09 -9.84 0.04
CA LEU A 113 34.83 -9.25 0.34
C LEU A 113 33.97 -10.13 1.28
N HIS A 114 34.08 -11.46 1.20
CA HIS A 114 33.29 -12.38 2.01
C HIS A 114 33.84 -12.56 3.46
N THR A 115 34.95 -11.90 3.81
CA THR A 115 35.56 -11.99 5.15
C THR A 115 34.59 -11.51 6.22
N ALA A 116 34.39 -12.29 7.29
CA ALA A 116 33.50 -11.98 8.43
C ALA A 116 32.01 -11.84 8.06
N ARG A 117 31.59 -12.36 6.91
CA ARG A 117 30.20 -12.32 6.41
C ARG A 117 29.72 -13.73 6.08
N SER A 118 28.40 -13.94 6.20
CA SER A 118 27.68 -15.12 5.70
C SER A 118 26.66 -14.70 4.63
N ARG A 119 26.26 -15.62 3.80
CA ARG A 119 25.10 -15.43 2.92
C ARG A 119 23.85 -15.09 3.73
N ASN A 120 23.70 -15.62 4.95
CA ASN A 120 22.52 -15.43 5.80
C ASN A 120 22.32 -13.96 6.22
N ASP A 121 23.36 -13.29 6.74
CA ASP A 121 23.24 -11.88 7.12
C ASP A 121 23.29 -10.92 5.92
N GLN A 122 23.90 -11.32 4.81
CA GLN A 122 23.87 -10.60 3.54
C GLN A 122 22.44 -10.56 2.96
N VAL A 123 21.79 -11.70 2.81
CA VAL A 123 20.40 -11.80 2.32
C VAL A 123 19.42 -11.05 3.24
N ALA A 124 19.60 -11.21 4.57
CA ALA A 124 18.76 -10.49 5.53
C ALA A 124 18.91 -8.97 5.40
N LEU A 125 20.13 -8.48 5.17
CA LEU A 125 20.40 -7.05 4.93
C LEU A 125 19.69 -6.55 3.67
N ASP A 126 19.91 -7.24 2.54
CA ASP A 126 19.45 -6.78 1.24
C ASP A 126 17.93 -6.74 1.18
N PHE A 127 17.30 -7.77 1.73
CA PHE A 127 15.84 -7.83 1.79
C PHE A 127 15.26 -6.77 2.74
N ARG A 128 15.88 -6.54 3.89
CA ARG A 128 15.45 -5.49 4.84
C ARG A 128 15.63 -4.09 4.25
N LEU A 129 16.73 -3.82 3.54
CA LEU A 129 16.96 -2.56 2.83
C LEU A 129 15.90 -2.35 1.75
N TRP A 130 15.61 -3.36 0.96
CA TRP A 130 14.60 -3.30 -0.09
C TRP A 130 13.21 -3.00 0.47
N VAL A 131 12.80 -3.71 1.52
CA VAL A 131 11.50 -3.46 2.18
C VAL A 131 11.44 -2.06 2.79
N LYS A 132 12.54 -1.56 3.35
CA LYS A 132 12.63 -0.17 3.84
C LYS A 132 12.35 0.85 2.74
N GLU A 133 12.94 0.65 1.57
CA GLU A 133 12.76 1.53 0.41
C GLU A 133 11.33 1.45 -0.13
N GLU A 134 10.75 0.26 -0.20
CA GLU A 134 9.35 0.10 -0.62
C GLU A 134 8.36 0.71 0.36
N LEU A 135 8.61 0.65 1.66
CA LEU A 135 7.82 1.37 2.66
C LEU A 135 7.91 2.88 2.46
N GLN A 136 9.11 3.43 2.24
CA GLN A 136 9.30 4.86 1.98
C GLN A 136 8.58 5.31 0.71
N LYS A 137 8.63 4.51 -0.35
CA LYS A 137 7.91 4.75 -1.60
C LYS A 137 6.39 4.69 -1.39
N THR A 138 5.91 3.69 -0.65
CA THR A 138 4.50 3.55 -0.30
C THR A 138 4.00 4.76 0.50
N GLU A 139 4.79 5.28 1.45
CA GLU A 139 4.47 6.50 2.19
C GLU A 139 4.26 7.70 1.26
N GLN A 140 5.18 7.89 0.31
CA GLN A 140 5.10 8.97 -0.68
C GLN A 140 3.87 8.83 -1.57
N MET A 141 3.56 7.62 -2.01
CA MET A 141 2.38 7.36 -2.86
C MET A 141 1.08 7.59 -2.11
N LEU A 142 0.97 7.15 -0.86
CA LEU A 142 -0.19 7.43 0.00
C LEU A 142 -0.34 8.93 0.27
N THR A 143 0.76 9.66 0.46
CA THR A 143 0.76 11.11 0.60
C THR A 143 0.18 11.78 -0.66
N GLY A 144 0.56 11.31 -1.86
CA GLY A 144 0.01 11.78 -3.13
C GLY A 144 -1.47 11.49 -3.32
N LEU A 145 -1.94 10.31 -2.88
CA LEU A 145 -3.35 9.92 -2.91
C LEU A 145 -4.18 10.77 -1.93
N ILE A 146 -3.69 10.97 -0.71
CA ILE A 146 -4.31 11.86 0.29
C ILE A 146 -4.44 13.29 -0.27
N ALA A 147 -3.39 13.82 -0.89
CA ALA A 147 -3.42 15.14 -1.52
C ALA A 147 -4.52 15.23 -2.59
N ALA A 148 -4.64 14.23 -3.46
CA ALA A 148 -5.69 14.18 -4.47
C ALA A 148 -7.10 14.21 -3.86
N PHE A 149 -7.33 13.50 -2.76
CA PHE A 149 -8.60 13.54 -2.04
C PHE A 149 -8.86 14.87 -1.35
N LEU A 150 -7.82 15.52 -0.79
CA LEU A 150 -7.95 16.84 -0.18
C LEU A 150 -8.38 17.90 -1.22
N ASP A 151 -7.81 17.83 -2.43
CA ASP A 151 -8.20 18.73 -3.53
C ASP A 151 -9.67 18.52 -3.94
N ARG A 152 -10.11 17.27 -4.05
CA ARG A 152 -11.51 16.93 -4.35
C ARG A 152 -12.45 17.31 -3.21
N ALA A 153 -12.03 17.11 -1.97
CA ALA A 153 -12.84 17.50 -0.81
C ALA A 153 -13.06 19.02 -0.75
N GLU A 154 -12.05 19.81 -1.11
CA GLU A 154 -12.12 21.26 -1.14
C GLU A 154 -13.02 21.74 -2.26
N GLU A 155 -12.86 21.21 -3.50
CA GLU A 155 -13.69 21.51 -4.65
C GLU A 155 -15.19 21.22 -4.39
N HIS A 156 -15.46 20.14 -3.65
CA HIS A 156 -16.81 19.63 -3.43
C HIS A 156 -17.29 19.72 -1.98
N ALA A 157 -16.74 20.63 -1.19
CA ALA A 157 -17.11 20.80 0.21
C ALA A 157 -18.59 21.10 0.41
N GLU A 158 -19.26 21.68 -0.60
CA GLU A 158 -20.69 22.06 -0.60
C GLU A 158 -21.55 21.18 -1.52
N SER A 159 -20.94 20.28 -2.30
CA SER A 159 -21.67 19.45 -3.25
C SER A 159 -22.44 18.35 -2.54
N VAL A 160 -23.77 18.51 -2.46
CA VAL A 160 -24.65 17.56 -1.76
C VAL A 160 -24.74 16.25 -2.54
N MET A 161 -24.64 15.14 -1.82
CA MET A 161 -24.87 13.78 -2.29
C MET A 161 -25.69 12.97 -1.28
N PRO A 162 -26.33 11.87 -1.68
CA PRO A 162 -26.98 10.98 -0.72
C PRO A 162 -25.91 10.25 0.11
N GLY A 163 -26.07 10.23 1.41
CA GLY A 163 -25.39 9.26 2.27
C GLY A 163 -26.13 7.92 2.19
N PHE A 164 -25.37 6.81 2.26
CA PHE A 164 -25.94 5.47 2.16
C PHE A 164 -25.66 4.65 3.41
N THR A 165 -26.70 3.93 3.87
CA THR A 165 -26.55 2.77 4.75
C THR A 165 -27.31 1.61 4.12
N HIS A 166 -26.73 0.41 4.11
CA HIS A 166 -27.32 -0.76 3.41
C HIS A 166 -27.59 -0.51 1.91
N LEU A 167 -26.81 0.37 1.26
CA LEU A 167 -27.06 0.90 -0.09
C LEU A 167 -28.46 1.57 -0.27
N GLN A 168 -29.13 1.90 0.81
CA GLN A 168 -30.34 2.71 0.80
C GLN A 168 -29.98 4.17 1.09
N THR A 169 -30.69 5.10 0.42
CA THR A 169 -30.56 6.54 0.71
C THR A 169 -30.88 6.77 2.18
N ALA A 170 -29.97 7.41 2.88
CA ALA A 170 -30.10 7.80 4.28
C ALA A 170 -30.12 9.33 4.39
N GLN A 171 -29.25 9.91 5.20
CA GLN A 171 -29.19 11.37 5.32
C GLN A 171 -28.32 11.99 4.22
N PRO A 172 -28.58 13.24 3.79
CA PRO A 172 -27.68 13.95 2.88
C PRO A 172 -26.33 14.21 3.51
N VAL A 173 -25.27 14.09 2.71
CA VAL A 173 -23.89 14.45 3.03
C VAL A 173 -23.31 15.32 1.93
N THR A 174 -22.05 15.78 2.06
CA THR A 174 -21.35 16.35 0.91
C THR A 174 -20.39 15.35 0.30
N PHE A 175 -20.10 15.45 -1.00
CA PHE A 175 -19.06 14.68 -1.65
C PHE A 175 -17.69 14.99 -1.05
N GLY A 176 -17.45 16.25 -0.66
CA GLY A 176 -16.25 16.62 0.09
C GLY A 176 -16.11 15.86 1.41
N HIS A 177 -17.20 15.71 2.16
CA HIS A 177 -17.19 14.91 3.39
C HIS A 177 -16.90 13.43 3.11
N HIS A 178 -17.47 12.89 2.06
CA HIS A 178 -17.21 11.52 1.62
C HIS A 178 -15.73 11.32 1.25
N CYS A 179 -15.13 12.26 0.52
CA CYS A 179 -13.69 12.26 0.21
C CYS A 179 -12.83 12.26 1.48
N MET A 180 -13.22 13.03 2.51
CA MET A 180 -12.51 13.09 3.79
C MET A 180 -12.53 11.74 4.52
N ALA A 181 -13.53 10.89 4.34
CA ALA A 181 -13.53 9.54 4.91
C ALA A 181 -12.36 8.70 4.36
N TYR A 182 -12.04 8.83 3.08
CA TYR A 182 -10.88 8.17 2.48
C TYR A 182 -9.55 8.81 2.91
N VAL A 183 -9.51 10.12 3.11
CA VAL A 183 -8.33 10.79 3.72
C VAL A 183 -8.03 10.19 5.09
N GLU A 184 -9.05 9.95 5.92
CA GLU A 184 -8.89 9.30 7.24
C GLU A 184 -8.39 7.84 7.12
N MET A 185 -8.88 7.08 6.14
CA MET A 185 -8.44 5.69 5.92
C MET A 185 -6.97 5.63 5.50
N PHE A 186 -6.61 6.35 4.43
CA PHE A 186 -5.22 6.36 3.92
C PHE A 186 -4.25 7.08 4.85
N GLY A 187 -4.73 8.02 5.66
CA GLY A 187 -3.95 8.63 6.74
C GLY A 187 -3.54 7.62 7.79
N ARG A 188 -4.43 6.70 8.17
CA ARG A 188 -4.10 5.58 9.07
C ARG A 188 -3.14 4.58 8.42
N ASP A 189 -3.28 4.33 7.11
CA ASP A 189 -2.35 3.45 6.39
C ASP A 189 -0.95 4.06 6.35
N ARG A 190 -0.83 5.36 6.03
CA ARG A 190 0.44 6.09 6.07
C ARG A 190 1.08 6.06 7.46
N ALA A 191 0.30 6.18 8.51
CA ALA A 191 0.81 6.08 9.88
C ALA A 191 1.39 4.68 10.17
N ARG A 192 0.74 3.60 9.70
CA ARG A 192 1.28 2.23 9.81
C ARG A 192 2.61 2.08 9.07
N VAL A 193 2.70 2.62 7.85
CA VAL A 193 3.94 2.61 7.07
C VAL A 193 5.08 3.30 7.84
N ARG A 194 4.84 4.45 8.44
CA ARG A 194 5.85 5.17 9.25
C ARG A 194 6.32 4.34 10.43
N HIS A 195 5.41 3.71 11.17
CA HIS A 195 5.77 2.83 12.28
C HIS A 195 6.57 1.62 11.81
N ALA A 196 6.22 1.01 10.66
CA ALA A 196 6.98 -0.11 10.11
C ALA A 196 8.41 0.30 9.73
N ILE A 197 8.60 1.51 9.18
CA ILE A 197 9.94 2.05 8.90
C ILE A 197 10.75 2.19 10.20
N GLU A 198 10.12 2.63 11.30
CA GLU A 198 10.78 2.74 12.61
C GLU A 198 11.14 1.37 13.20
N HIS A 199 10.27 0.36 13.04
CA HIS A 199 10.50 -0.99 13.56
C HIS A 199 11.64 -1.70 12.85
N LEU A 200 11.70 -1.61 11.52
CA LEU A 200 12.73 -2.31 10.75
C LEU A 200 14.09 -1.60 10.76
N ASP A 201 14.25 -0.46 11.43
CA ASP A 201 15.41 0.41 11.33
C ASP A 201 16.65 -0.07 12.12
N GLU A 202 16.94 -1.37 12.00
CA GLU A 202 18.12 -2.03 12.58
C GLU A 202 18.84 -2.87 11.53
N SER A 203 20.19 -2.75 11.46
CA SER A 203 21.01 -3.43 10.47
C SER A 203 21.36 -4.86 10.86
N PRO A 204 21.10 -5.87 10.01
CA PRO A 204 21.46 -7.25 10.28
C PRO A 204 22.92 -7.58 9.99
N ILE A 205 23.65 -6.80 9.18
CA ILE A 205 25.01 -7.15 8.73
C ILE A 205 25.98 -7.30 9.89
N GLY A 206 26.82 -8.33 9.84
CA GLY A 206 27.77 -8.69 10.88
C GLY A 206 27.25 -9.73 11.89
N ALA A 207 25.99 -10.21 11.73
CA ALA A 207 25.50 -11.38 12.45
C ALA A 207 26.13 -12.68 11.96
N ALA A 208 26.76 -12.66 10.80
CA ALA A 208 27.30 -13.81 10.08
C ALA A 208 26.25 -14.89 9.86
N ALA A 209 26.59 -16.19 10.01
CA ALA A 209 25.61 -17.26 9.79
C ALA A 209 24.47 -17.28 10.84
N LEU A 210 24.82 -17.07 12.13
CA LEU A 210 23.91 -17.04 13.28
C LEU A 210 24.61 -16.68 14.60
N ALA A 211 25.93 -16.75 14.69
CA ALA A 211 26.66 -16.66 15.95
C ALA A 211 27.54 -15.40 16.07
N GLY A 212 27.45 -14.48 15.12
CA GLY A 212 28.40 -13.40 14.98
C GLY A 212 29.75 -13.88 14.42
N THR A 213 30.81 -13.11 14.60
CA THR A 213 32.13 -13.39 14.05
C THR A 213 33.24 -13.12 15.07
N GLY A 214 34.36 -13.83 14.96
CA GLY A 214 35.59 -13.59 15.76
C GLY A 214 36.43 -12.40 15.27
N TYR A 215 36.06 -11.78 14.14
CA TYR A 215 36.77 -10.60 13.65
C TYR A 215 36.30 -9.33 14.38
N PRO A 216 37.17 -8.34 14.59
CA PRO A 216 36.82 -7.07 15.25
C PRO A 216 36.09 -6.12 14.31
N ILE A 217 34.94 -6.55 13.80
CA ILE A 217 34.10 -5.73 12.92
C ILE A 217 33.39 -4.62 13.69
N ASP A 218 33.07 -3.51 13.00
CA ASP A 218 32.24 -2.42 13.53
C ASP A 218 30.86 -2.41 12.88
N ARG A 219 29.89 -3.03 13.55
CA ARG A 219 28.50 -3.09 13.10
C ARG A 219 27.79 -1.73 13.16
N HIS A 220 28.21 -0.82 14.04
CA HIS A 220 27.64 0.53 14.09
C HIS A 220 28.08 1.36 12.88
N MET A 221 29.33 1.21 12.45
CA MET A 221 29.81 1.85 11.22
C MET A 221 29.02 1.42 10.00
N THR A 222 28.78 0.13 9.81
CA THR A 222 28.01 -0.39 8.68
C THR A 222 26.54 0.02 8.76
N ALA A 223 25.91 -0.04 9.94
CA ALA A 223 24.53 0.41 10.14
C ALA A 223 24.36 1.89 9.75
N LYS A 224 25.25 2.76 10.22
CA LYS A 224 25.23 4.18 9.88
C LYS A 224 25.45 4.43 8.38
N ALA A 225 26.37 3.72 7.75
CA ALA A 225 26.65 3.86 6.31
C ALA A 225 25.45 3.45 5.44
N LEU A 226 24.61 2.53 5.92
CA LEU A 226 23.42 2.03 5.25
C LEU A 226 22.13 2.76 5.66
N GLY A 227 22.23 3.78 6.52
CA GLY A 227 21.09 4.58 6.97
C GLY A 227 20.17 3.87 7.95
N PHE A 228 20.69 2.90 8.71
CA PHE A 228 20.01 2.30 9.86
C PHE A 228 20.35 3.05 11.15
N ARG A 229 19.43 3.06 12.10
CA ARG A 229 19.61 3.65 13.43
C ARG A 229 20.72 2.95 14.22
N GLU A 230 20.70 1.62 14.23
CA GLU A 230 21.64 0.80 14.98
C GLU A 230 21.72 -0.64 14.40
N PRO A 231 22.69 -1.49 14.81
CA PRO A 231 22.67 -2.90 14.47
C PRO A 231 21.66 -3.67 15.33
N THR A 232 21.15 -4.77 14.79
CA THR A 232 20.34 -5.76 15.55
C THR A 232 21.14 -6.38 16.69
N ARG A 233 20.47 -6.81 17.78
CA ARG A 233 21.11 -7.17 19.06
C ARG A 233 21.41 -8.66 19.24
N ASN A 234 20.68 -9.55 18.56
CA ASN A 234 20.86 -11.00 18.66
C ASN A 234 21.09 -11.61 17.28
N SER A 235 22.24 -12.26 17.10
CA SER A 235 22.66 -12.76 15.79
C SER A 235 21.84 -13.94 15.27
N ILE A 236 21.22 -14.73 16.14
CA ILE A 236 20.35 -15.84 15.72
C ILE A 236 19.01 -15.28 15.19
N ASP A 237 18.41 -14.37 15.94
CA ASP A 237 17.17 -13.69 15.55
C ASP A 237 17.38 -12.88 14.27
N THR A 238 18.50 -12.18 14.17
CA THR A 238 18.87 -11.31 13.03
C THR A 238 18.74 -11.99 11.67
N VAL A 239 19.18 -13.23 11.54
CA VAL A 239 19.16 -13.99 10.29
C VAL A 239 17.87 -14.78 10.10
N SER A 240 17.06 -14.89 11.16
CA SER A 240 15.76 -15.59 11.19
C SER A 240 14.57 -14.66 10.98
N ASP A 241 14.68 -13.40 11.41
CA ASP A 241 13.60 -12.42 11.38
C ASP A 241 13.09 -12.13 9.97
N ARG A 242 11.76 -12.21 9.82
CA ARG A 242 11.00 -11.77 8.64
C ARG A 242 9.79 -10.93 9.04
N ASP A 243 9.72 -10.49 10.30
CA ASP A 243 8.60 -9.68 10.80
C ASP A 243 8.44 -8.41 9.98
N PHE A 244 9.53 -7.77 9.59
CA PHE A 244 9.51 -6.58 8.74
C PHE A 244 8.82 -6.80 7.38
N ALA A 245 8.95 -7.98 6.81
CA ALA A 245 8.32 -8.37 5.55
C ALA A 245 6.84 -8.72 5.76
N ILE A 246 6.50 -9.42 6.84
CA ILE A 246 5.12 -9.75 7.24
C ILE A 246 4.37 -8.46 7.60
N GLU A 247 5.00 -7.53 8.30
CA GLU A 247 4.42 -6.22 8.64
C GLU A 247 4.12 -5.41 7.37
N PHE A 248 5.06 -5.36 6.40
CA PHE A 248 4.82 -4.76 5.09
C PHE A 248 3.60 -5.38 4.39
N LEU A 249 3.52 -6.71 4.31
CA LEU A 249 2.39 -7.41 3.68
C LEU A 249 1.06 -7.16 4.43
N SER A 250 1.11 -7.07 5.76
CA SER A 250 -0.07 -6.75 6.58
C SER A 250 -0.59 -5.33 6.29
N ILE A 251 0.31 -4.36 6.16
CA ILE A 251 0.00 -2.99 5.78
C ILE A 251 -0.56 -2.95 4.36
N ALA A 252 0.08 -3.66 3.43
CA ALA A 252 -0.37 -3.76 2.05
C ALA A 252 -1.77 -4.36 1.93
N ALA A 253 -2.08 -5.38 2.74
CA ALA A 253 -3.40 -6.01 2.79
C ALA A 253 -4.49 -5.05 3.31
N ILE A 254 -4.19 -4.26 4.35
CA ILE A 254 -5.13 -3.26 4.89
C ILE A 254 -5.34 -2.12 3.88
N ALA A 255 -4.27 -1.57 3.31
CA ALA A 255 -4.35 -0.53 2.29
C ALA A 255 -5.08 -1.02 1.04
N GLY A 256 -4.79 -2.25 0.59
CA GLY A 256 -5.50 -2.92 -0.51
C GLY A 256 -7.00 -3.04 -0.25
N MET A 257 -7.40 -3.38 0.97
CA MET A 257 -8.82 -3.43 1.35
C MET A 257 -9.48 -2.04 1.28
N HIS A 258 -8.82 -0.98 1.74
CA HIS A 258 -9.32 0.39 1.60
C HIS A 258 -9.45 0.81 0.14
N LEU A 259 -8.44 0.51 -0.69
CA LEU A 259 -8.48 0.74 -2.15
C LEU A 259 -9.62 -0.04 -2.83
N SER A 260 -9.86 -1.29 -2.40
CA SER A 260 -10.95 -2.12 -2.92
C SER A 260 -12.33 -1.53 -2.62
N ARG A 261 -12.55 -1.01 -1.41
CA ARG A 261 -13.81 -0.32 -1.05
C ARG A 261 -14.05 0.91 -1.92
N LEU A 262 -13.03 1.73 -2.10
CA LEU A 262 -13.11 2.90 -2.98
C LEU A 262 -13.38 2.50 -4.43
N ALA A 263 -12.69 1.48 -4.92
CA ALA A 263 -12.87 0.95 -6.26
C ALA A 263 -14.31 0.47 -6.49
N GLU A 264 -14.91 -0.22 -5.51
CA GLU A 264 -16.31 -0.65 -5.56
C GLU A 264 -17.25 0.54 -5.68
N GLU A 265 -17.08 1.60 -4.88
CA GLU A 265 -17.89 2.80 -4.97
C GLU A 265 -17.76 3.49 -6.34
N ILE A 266 -16.54 3.59 -6.89
CA ILE A 266 -16.32 4.15 -8.23
C ILE A 266 -17.05 3.30 -9.29
N VAL A 267 -16.98 1.97 -9.21
CA VAL A 267 -17.73 1.07 -10.12
C VAL A 267 -19.21 1.32 -10.04
N ILE A 268 -19.79 1.36 -8.84
CA ILE A 268 -21.23 1.63 -8.62
C ILE A 268 -21.61 3.02 -9.14
N TRP A 269 -20.84 4.05 -8.76
CA TRP A 269 -21.16 5.45 -9.10
C TRP A 269 -20.99 5.79 -10.57
N SER A 270 -20.16 5.04 -11.30
CA SER A 270 -19.98 5.23 -12.75
C SER A 270 -21.08 4.57 -13.58
N THR A 271 -21.95 3.73 -12.98
CA THR A 271 -23.06 3.11 -13.69
C THR A 271 -24.11 4.16 -14.11
N PRO A 272 -24.86 3.94 -15.21
CA PRO A 272 -25.96 4.84 -15.60
C PRO A 272 -27.04 4.99 -14.53
N GLN A 273 -27.24 3.99 -13.69
CA GLN A 273 -28.23 4.00 -12.61
C GLN A 273 -27.88 5.06 -11.54
N PHE A 274 -26.63 5.12 -11.13
CA PHE A 274 -26.13 6.16 -10.21
C PHE A 274 -25.73 7.43 -10.96
N GLY A 275 -24.78 7.34 -11.88
CA GLY A 275 -24.32 8.46 -12.70
C GLY A 275 -23.68 9.60 -11.90
N PHE A 276 -23.09 9.28 -10.74
CA PHE A 276 -22.49 10.25 -9.83
C PHE A 276 -21.12 10.71 -10.27
N VAL A 277 -20.35 9.79 -10.87
CA VAL A 277 -19.03 10.07 -11.41
C VAL A 277 -18.88 9.51 -12.82
N ARG A 278 -17.94 10.07 -13.56
CA ARG A 278 -17.51 9.54 -14.86
C ARG A 278 -15.99 9.51 -14.90
N LEU A 279 -15.44 8.33 -15.15
CA LEU A 279 -14.01 8.18 -15.42
C LEU A 279 -13.68 8.71 -16.82
N SER A 280 -12.48 9.26 -16.99
CA SER A 280 -11.98 9.64 -18.30
C SER A 280 -11.63 8.42 -19.15
N ASP A 281 -11.32 8.65 -20.42
CA ASP A 281 -10.86 7.61 -21.33
C ASP A 281 -9.51 7.01 -20.91
N ALA A 282 -8.72 7.72 -20.10
CA ALA A 282 -7.44 7.23 -19.59
C ALA A 282 -7.58 6.08 -18.56
N PHE A 283 -8.75 5.98 -17.88
CA PHE A 283 -9.01 4.98 -16.84
C PHE A 283 -10.22 4.09 -17.14
N SER A 284 -10.68 4.05 -18.38
CA SER A 284 -11.79 3.23 -18.83
C SER A 284 -11.47 2.58 -20.16
N THR A 285 -12.17 1.46 -20.45
CA THR A 285 -12.08 0.82 -21.75
C THR A 285 -13.43 0.80 -22.44
N GLY A 286 -13.42 0.60 -23.78
CA GLY A 286 -14.61 0.43 -24.59
C GLY A 286 -15.00 -1.04 -24.72
N SER A 287 -16.08 -1.29 -25.43
CA SER A 287 -16.53 -2.62 -25.84
C SER A 287 -16.29 -2.81 -27.34
N SER A 288 -15.78 -3.97 -27.71
CA SER A 288 -15.58 -4.33 -29.12
C SER A 288 -16.88 -4.50 -29.93
N ILE A 289 -18.00 -4.69 -29.20
CA ILE A 289 -19.33 -4.93 -29.82
C ILE A 289 -20.35 -3.83 -29.51
N MET A 290 -20.16 -3.10 -28.40
CA MET A 290 -21.10 -2.08 -27.93
C MET A 290 -20.40 -0.70 -27.92
N PRO A 291 -20.51 0.11 -28.98
CA PRO A 291 -19.71 1.33 -29.12
C PRO A 291 -20.02 2.41 -28.07
N GLN A 292 -21.19 2.35 -27.42
CA GLN A 292 -21.60 3.27 -26.36
C GLN A 292 -21.07 2.90 -24.97
N LYS A 293 -20.55 1.68 -24.80
CA LYS A 293 -20.17 1.14 -23.47
C LYS A 293 -18.78 1.59 -23.07
N LYS A 294 -18.70 2.16 -21.87
CA LYS A 294 -17.43 2.43 -21.16
C LYS A 294 -17.38 1.62 -19.87
N ASN A 295 -16.28 0.90 -19.66
CA ASN A 295 -16.09 0.04 -18.51
C ASN A 295 -15.11 0.71 -17.52
N PRO A 296 -15.34 0.62 -16.20
CA PRO A 296 -14.44 1.15 -15.19
C PRO A 296 -13.30 0.15 -14.86
N ASP A 297 -12.63 -0.38 -15.90
CA ASP A 297 -11.67 -1.48 -15.75
C ASP A 297 -10.56 -1.19 -14.77
N ALA A 298 -10.06 0.06 -14.71
CA ALA A 298 -9.02 0.43 -13.76
C ALA A 298 -9.49 0.22 -12.31
N ALA A 299 -10.73 0.59 -11.98
CA ALA A 299 -11.29 0.37 -10.65
C ALA A 299 -11.52 -1.12 -10.37
N GLU A 300 -12.03 -1.88 -11.35
CA GLU A 300 -12.24 -3.33 -11.21
C GLU A 300 -10.91 -4.07 -10.96
N LEU A 301 -9.85 -3.70 -11.68
CA LEU A 301 -8.52 -4.28 -11.49
C LEU A 301 -7.89 -3.92 -10.14
N VAL A 302 -8.06 -2.69 -9.65
CA VAL A 302 -7.66 -2.31 -8.29
C VAL A 302 -8.37 -3.18 -7.26
N ARG A 303 -9.69 -3.36 -7.38
CA ARG A 303 -10.48 -4.23 -6.52
C ARG A 303 -9.97 -5.67 -6.54
N ALA A 304 -9.64 -6.22 -7.71
CA ALA A 304 -9.17 -7.59 -7.86
C ALA A 304 -7.76 -7.82 -7.29
N LYS A 305 -6.85 -6.83 -7.39
CA LYS A 305 -5.46 -6.94 -6.88
C LYS A 305 -5.37 -7.20 -5.38
N THR A 306 -6.38 -6.83 -4.61
CA THR A 306 -6.47 -7.13 -3.16
C THR A 306 -6.35 -8.63 -2.88
N GLY A 307 -6.89 -9.48 -3.77
CA GLY A 307 -6.77 -10.93 -3.64
C GLY A 307 -5.33 -11.43 -3.70
N ARG A 308 -4.50 -10.86 -4.61
CA ARG A 308 -3.05 -11.18 -4.70
C ARG A 308 -2.32 -10.77 -3.44
N ILE A 309 -2.51 -9.54 -3.00
CA ILE A 309 -1.84 -8.99 -1.80
C ILE A 309 -2.18 -9.82 -0.56
N ASN A 310 -3.46 -10.17 -0.36
CA ASN A 310 -3.88 -11.01 0.76
C ASN A 310 -3.29 -12.43 0.66
N GLY A 311 -3.23 -12.99 -0.55
CA GLY A 311 -2.60 -14.29 -0.81
C GLY A 311 -1.12 -14.29 -0.42
N SER A 312 -0.38 -13.24 -0.77
CA SER A 312 1.04 -13.07 -0.41
C SER A 312 1.26 -13.02 1.10
N LEU A 313 0.41 -12.31 1.86
CA LEU A 313 0.47 -12.29 3.33
C LEU A 313 0.27 -13.69 3.92
N VAL A 314 -0.76 -14.41 3.48
CA VAL A 314 -1.05 -15.76 3.96
C VAL A 314 0.08 -16.72 3.60
N ALA A 315 0.64 -16.60 2.38
CA ALA A 315 1.76 -17.42 1.94
C ALA A 315 2.99 -17.22 2.84
N LEU A 316 3.42 -15.97 3.09
CA LEU A 316 4.60 -15.71 3.93
C LEU A 316 4.39 -16.18 5.38
N LEU A 317 3.22 -15.94 5.98
CA LEU A 317 2.88 -16.47 7.31
C LEU A 317 2.97 -18.00 7.33
N THR A 318 2.55 -18.67 6.26
CA THR A 318 2.59 -20.13 6.13
C THR A 318 4.02 -20.64 5.95
N ILE A 319 4.85 -19.95 5.19
CA ILE A 319 6.27 -20.28 5.02
C ILE A 319 7.00 -20.21 6.37
N MET A 320 6.82 -19.12 7.11
CA MET A 320 7.55 -18.86 8.35
C MET A 320 7.09 -19.72 9.54
N LYS A 321 5.81 -20.15 9.55
CA LYS A 321 5.29 -20.93 10.68
C LYS A 321 6.09 -22.20 10.93
N GLY A 322 6.47 -22.45 12.19
CA GLY A 322 7.12 -23.69 12.61
C GLY A 322 8.56 -23.88 12.14
N LEU A 323 9.17 -22.90 11.48
CA LEU A 323 10.60 -22.96 11.18
C LEU A 323 11.42 -22.83 12.47
N PRO A 324 12.51 -23.62 12.62
CA PRO A 324 13.46 -23.40 13.70
C PRO A 324 14.20 -22.07 13.49
N LEU A 325 14.81 -21.57 14.55
CA LEU A 325 15.59 -20.32 14.50
C LEU A 325 16.77 -20.41 13.52
N ALA A 326 17.39 -19.26 13.28
CA ALA A 326 18.40 -19.00 12.27
C ALA A 326 17.83 -19.10 10.85
N TYR A 327 18.39 -19.92 9.98
CA TYR A 327 18.00 -19.96 8.58
C TYR A 327 17.61 -21.38 8.12
N SER A 328 16.54 -21.48 7.40
CA SER A 328 16.14 -22.65 6.61
C SER A 328 15.92 -22.25 5.16
N LYS A 329 16.16 -23.15 4.22
CA LYS A 329 16.01 -22.87 2.76
C LYS A 329 14.58 -22.44 2.37
N ASP A 330 13.59 -22.83 3.17
CA ASP A 330 12.19 -22.36 3.09
C ASP A 330 12.09 -20.82 2.97
N MET A 331 13.00 -20.10 3.64
CA MET A 331 13.06 -18.64 3.58
C MET A 331 13.45 -18.06 2.21
N GLN A 332 13.82 -18.88 1.23
CA GLN A 332 13.99 -18.41 -0.14
C GLN A 332 12.67 -17.96 -0.75
N GLU A 333 11.56 -18.60 -0.35
CA GLU A 333 10.21 -18.30 -0.81
C GLU A 333 9.61 -17.01 -0.22
N ASP A 334 10.31 -16.32 0.67
CA ASP A 334 9.83 -15.09 1.32
C ASP A 334 9.74 -13.90 0.35
N LYS A 335 10.65 -13.82 -0.63
CA LYS A 335 10.86 -12.62 -1.46
C LYS A 335 9.81 -12.44 -2.54
N GLU A 336 9.47 -13.50 -3.28
CA GLU A 336 8.49 -13.43 -4.37
C GLU A 336 7.15 -12.90 -3.89
N GLN A 337 6.70 -13.33 -2.70
CA GLN A 337 5.45 -12.89 -2.10
C GLN A 337 5.45 -11.38 -1.84
N VAL A 338 6.56 -10.87 -1.33
CA VAL A 338 6.71 -9.44 -0.99
C VAL A 338 6.84 -8.60 -2.25
N PHE A 339 7.64 -9.05 -3.21
CA PHE A 339 7.82 -8.36 -4.49
C PHE A 339 6.51 -8.25 -5.27
N ASP A 340 5.74 -9.32 -5.35
CA ASP A 340 4.45 -9.35 -6.06
C ASP A 340 3.41 -8.44 -5.38
N ALA A 341 3.36 -8.47 -4.05
CA ALA A 341 2.46 -7.60 -3.29
C ALA A 341 2.84 -6.12 -3.43
N ALA A 342 4.14 -5.79 -3.40
CA ALA A 342 4.63 -4.43 -3.58
C ALA A 342 4.28 -3.89 -4.97
N ASP A 343 4.60 -4.62 -6.04
CA ASP A 343 4.25 -4.25 -7.42
C ASP A 343 2.73 -4.07 -7.59
N SER A 344 1.94 -4.92 -6.94
CA SER A 344 0.47 -4.86 -6.99
C SER A 344 -0.10 -3.66 -6.23
N LEU A 345 0.44 -3.36 -5.03
CA LEU A 345 0.03 -2.22 -4.22
C LEU A 345 0.39 -0.89 -4.88
N GLU A 346 1.62 -0.79 -5.39
CA GLU A 346 2.11 0.38 -6.09
C GLU A 346 1.21 0.74 -7.28
N LEU A 347 0.95 -0.23 -8.15
CA LEU A 347 0.09 -0.03 -9.31
C LEU A 347 -1.33 0.34 -8.91
N ALA A 348 -1.87 -0.27 -7.84
CA ALA A 348 -3.20 0.05 -7.35
C ALA A 348 -3.31 1.47 -6.80
N ILE A 349 -2.33 1.94 -6.01
CA ILE A 349 -2.31 3.31 -5.49
C ILE A 349 -2.15 4.32 -6.65
N ALA A 350 -1.27 4.05 -7.61
CA ALA A 350 -1.04 4.93 -8.76
C ALA A 350 -2.30 5.07 -9.61
N ALA A 351 -2.95 3.97 -9.97
CA ALA A 351 -4.19 3.96 -10.73
C ALA A 351 -5.32 4.69 -9.98
N MET A 352 -5.47 4.43 -8.67
CA MET A 352 -6.48 5.08 -7.85
C MET A 352 -6.24 6.59 -7.74
N THR A 353 -4.99 7.02 -7.55
CA THR A 353 -4.63 8.43 -7.50
C THR A 353 -4.98 9.14 -8.81
N GLY A 354 -4.71 8.48 -9.95
CA GLY A 354 -5.07 8.98 -11.25
C GLY A 354 -6.60 9.11 -11.42
N MET A 355 -7.36 8.07 -11.08
CA MET A 355 -8.83 8.11 -11.15
C MET A 355 -9.43 9.21 -10.28
N VAL A 356 -8.96 9.36 -9.04
CA VAL A 356 -9.44 10.41 -8.12
C VAL A 356 -9.21 11.81 -8.65
N ARG A 357 -8.04 12.05 -9.27
CA ARG A 357 -7.70 13.36 -9.87
C ARG A 357 -8.51 13.68 -11.10
N ASP A 358 -8.86 12.68 -11.88
CA ASP A 358 -9.33 12.86 -13.25
C ASP A 358 -10.83 12.65 -13.42
N MET A 359 -11.50 11.96 -12.49
CA MET A 359 -12.94 11.70 -12.58
C MET A 359 -13.76 12.99 -12.57
N THR A 360 -14.77 13.04 -13.43
CA THR A 360 -15.78 14.11 -13.43
C THR A 360 -16.89 13.78 -12.45
N VAL A 361 -17.24 14.73 -11.57
CA VAL A 361 -18.31 14.59 -10.57
C VAL A 361 -19.60 15.22 -11.11
N ASN A 362 -20.70 14.48 -11.06
CA ASN A 362 -22.02 14.95 -11.48
C ASN A 362 -22.83 15.44 -10.27
N THR A 363 -22.56 16.66 -9.86
CA THR A 363 -23.17 17.27 -8.66
C THR A 363 -24.70 17.42 -8.78
N ALA A 364 -25.21 17.66 -9.99
CA ALA A 364 -26.65 17.75 -10.23
C ALA A 364 -27.36 16.41 -9.99
N ARG A 365 -26.76 15.30 -10.49
CA ARG A 365 -27.30 13.95 -10.28
C ARG A 365 -27.23 13.54 -8.81
N MET A 366 -26.11 13.85 -8.14
CA MET A 366 -25.94 13.60 -6.72
C MET A 366 -27.00 14.34 -5.88
N LYS A 367 -27.19 15.64 -6.15
CA LYS A 367 -28.20 16.45 -5.44
C LYS A 367 -29.60 15.92 -5.64
N ALA A 368 -29.97 15.59 -6.88
CA ALA A 368 -31.30 15.04 -7.18
C ALA A 368 -31.54 13.70 -6.45
N ALA A 369 -30.50 12.82 -6.40
CA ALA A 369 -30.56 11.57 -5.66
C ALA A 369 -30.64 11.78 -4.13
N ALA A 370 -29.98 12.81 -3.60
CA ALA A 370 -30.03 13.16 -2.19
C ALA A 370 -31.43 13.65 -1.76
N GLY A 371 -32.18 14.34 -2.65
CA GLY A 371 -33.54 14.80 -2.40
C GLY A 371 -34.58 13.69 -2.48
N SER A 372 -34.22 12.50 -2.95
CA SER A 372 -35.18 11.39 -3.07
C SER A 372 -35.26 10.56 -1.79
N GLY A 373 -36.39 9.90 -1.57
CA GLY A 373 -36.56 8.94 -0.47
C GLY A 373 -36.69 9.57 0.91
N TYR A 374 -37.18 10.79 0.98
CA TYR A 374 -37.48 11.48 2.25
C TYR A 374 -36.24 11.64 3.16
N SER A 375 -35.09 11.89 2.59
CA SER A 375 -33.79 11.90 3.29
C SER A 375 -33.70 12.95 4.41
N THR A 376 -34.59 13.97 4.39
CA THR A 376 -34.72 15.03 5.41
C THR A 376 -35.71 14.70 6.52
N ALA A 377 -36.30 13.49 6.54
CA ALA A 377 -37.26 13.09 7.58
C ALA A 377 -36.65 13.19 9.01
N THR A 378 -35.39 12.88 9.19
CA THR A 378 -34.73 13.06 10.48
C THR A 378 -34.67 14.53 10.90
N ASP A 379 -34.51 15.45 9.95
CA ASP A 379 -34.51 16.89 10.22
C ASP A 379 -35.87 17.39 10.68
N LEU A 380 -36.97 16.82 10.13
CA LEU A 380 -38.32 17.06 10.64
C LEU A 380 -38.50 16.56 12.09
N ALA A 381 -38.03 15.35 12.39
CA ALA A 381 -38.07 14.82 13.76
C ALA A 381 -37.31 15.70 14.74
N ASP A 382 -36.10 16.09 14.35
CA ASP A 382 -35.22 16.97 15.17
C ASP A 382 -35.88 18.37 15.35
N TRP A 383 -36.53 18.90 14.32
CA TRP A 383 -37.27 20.17 14.43
C TRP A 383 -38.43 20.06 15.42
N LEU A 384 -39.21 18.97 15.36
CA LEU A 384 -40.32 18.72 16.31
C LEU A 384 -39.85 18.62 17.75
N VAL A 385 -38.67 18.05 17.98
CA VAL A 385 -38.08 18.02 19.32
C VAL A 385 -37.69 19.42 19.80
N ARG A 386 -37.02 20.20 18.94
CA ARG A 386 -36.45 21.51 19.32
C ARG A 386 -37.54 22.61 19.42
N GLU A 387 -38.47 22.65 18.46
CA GLU A 387 -39.38 23.76 18.31
C GLU A 387 -40.77 23.44 18.89
N ALA A 388 -41.25 22.18 18.76
CA ALA A 388 -42.53 21.76 19.32
C ALA A 388 -42.40 21.05 20.69
N GLY A 389 -41.17 20.84 21.18
CA GLY A 389 -40.92 20.27 22.51
C GLY A 389 -41.28 18.79 22.67
N LEU A 390 -41.46 18.05 21.57
CA LEU A 390 -41.82 16.64 21.63
C LEU A 390 -40.69 15.77 22.09
N PRO A 391 -40.95 14.70 22.87
CA PRO A 391 -40.00 13.63 23.03
C PRO A 391 -39.63 13.03 21.67
N PHE A 392 -38.35 12.64 21.48
CA PHE A 392 -37.88 12.16 20.17
C PHE A 392 -38.70 10.98 19.60
N ARG A 393 -39.17 10.06 20.46
CA ARG A 393 -39.99 8.95 20.03
C ARG A 393 -41.35 9.42 19.40
N ASP A 394 -41.96 10.42 20.01
CA ASP A 394 -43.22 11.00 19.55
C ASP A 394 -42.97 11.80 18.26
N ALA A 395 -41.90 12.58 18.20
CA ALA A 395 -41.48 13.28 16.99
C ALA A 395 -41.24 12.30 15.84
N HIS A 396 -40.62 11.16 16.08
CA HIS A 396 -40.43 10.11 15.09
C HIS A 396 -41.75 9.53 14.56
N HIS A 397 -42.72 9.30 15.44
CA HIS A 397 -44.07 8.86 15.00
C HIS A 397 -44.83 9.93 14.18
N VAL A 398 -44.71 11.19 14.55
CA VAL A 398 -45.28 12.31 13.79
C VAL A 398 -44.61 12.37 12.41
N THR A 399 -43.27 12.30 12.36
CA THR A 399 -42.51 12.29 11.10
C THR A 399 -42.89 11.10 10.22
N GLY A 400 -43.04 9.90 10.79
CA GLY A 400 -43.50 8.72 10.03
C GLY A 400 -44.85 8.91 9.37
N ARG A 401 -45.79 9.60 10.03
CA ARG A 401 -47.08 9.95 9.43
C ARG A 401 -46.94 10.97 8.28
N ALA A 402 -46.07 11.95 8.45
CA ALA A 402 -45.78 12.93 7.41
C ALA A 402 -45.15 12.27 6.16
N VAL A 403 -44.21 11.35 6.35
CA VAL A 403 -43.62 10.56 5.25
C VAL A 403 -44.68 9.73 4.53
N ALA A 404 -45.55 9.00 5.26
CA ALA A 404 -46.62 8.21 4.68
C ALA A 404 -47.63 9.08 3.88
N LEU A 405 -47.92 10.30 4.38
CA LEU A 405 -48.78 11.25 3.67
C LEU A 405 -48.11 11.76 2.37
N ALA A 406 -46.81 12.12 2.43
CA ALA A 406 -46.05 12.56 1.27
C ALA A 406 -45.98 11.45 0.21
N GLU A 407 -45.73 10.21 0.63
CA GLU A 407 -45.73 9.04 -0.23
C GLU A 407 -47.07 8.84 -0.92
N SER A 408 -48.19 8.94 -0.18
CA SER A 408 -49.54 8.81 -0.74
C SER A 408 -49.87 9.89 -1.76
N LYS A 409 -49.28 11.08 -1.65
CA LYS A 409 -49.47 12.22 -2.56
C LYS A 409 -48.42 12.26 -3.69
N GLY A 410 -47.42 11.39 -3.66
CA GLY A 410 -46.31 11.36 -4.64
C GLY A 410 -45.50 12.64 -4.66
N CYS A 411 -45.29 13.27 -3.49
CA CYS A 411 -44.52 14.51 -3.33
C CYS A 411 -43.46 14.37 -2.24
N ASP A 412 -42.52 15.32 -2.16
CA ASP A 412 -41.53 15.34 -1.09
C ASP A 412 -42.10 16.00 0.20
N LEU A 413 -41.41 15.78 1.34
CA LEU A 413 -41.79 16.39 2.62
C LEU A 413 -41.88 17.93 2.54
N ALA A 414 -40.97 18.55 1.83
CA ALA A 414 -40.90 19.99 1.62
C ALA A 414 -42.05 20.51 0.74
N GLU A 415 -42.72 19.64 -0.01
CA GLU A 415 -43.84 19.99 -0.91
C GLU A 415 -45.22 19.79 -0.27
N LEU A 416 -45.28 19.17 0.93
CA LEU A 416 -46.53 19.04 1.66
C LEU A 416 -47.07 20.42 2.07
N PRO A 417 -48.32 20.75 1.83
CA PRO A 417 -48.94 21.98 2.35
C PRO A 417 -48.87 22.04 3.87
N LEU A 418 -48.66 23.23 4.42
CA LEU A 418 -48.63 23.44 5.88
C LEU A 418 -49.88 22.90 6.58
N SER A 419 -51.05 23.05 5.97
CA SER A 419 -52.30 22.52 6.51
C SER A 419 -52.29 21.01 6.70
N ASP A 420 -51.60 20.29 5.83
CA ASP A 420 -51.47 18.82 5.92
C ASP A 420 -50.55 18.43 7.05
N LEU A 421 -49.43 19.15 7.19
CA LEU A 421 -48.48 18.94 8.29
C LEU A 421 -49.15 19.28 9.64
N GLN A 422 -49.93 20.36 9.70
CA GLN A 422 -50.69 20.75 10.89
C GLN A 422 -51.84 19.79 11.25
N ALA A 423 -52.43 19.12 10.25
CA ALA A 423 -53.38 18.04 10.50
C ALA A 423 -52.72 16.81 11.18
N ILE A 424 -51.44 16.62 10.97
CA ILE A 424 -50.66 15.57 11.65
C ILE A 424 -50.26 16.01 13.06
N HIS A 425 -49.79 17.26 13.21
CA HIS A 425 -49.44 17.87 14.51
C HIS A 425 -49.64 19.37 14.48
N ALA A 426 -50.51 19.90 15.33
CA ALA A 426 -50.99 21.29 15.30
C ALA A 426 -49.86 22.33 15.53
N ASP A 427 -48.81 21.99 16.27
CA ASP A 427 -47.69 22.88 16.59
C ASP A 427 -46.69 23.04 15.44
N ILE A 428 -46.88 22.38 14.28
CA ILE A 428 -46.03 22.57 13.11
C ILE A 428 -46.32 23.95 12.52
N THR A 429 -45.27 24.74 12.35
CA THR A 429 -45.31 26.06 11.74
C THR A 429 -44.59 26.08 10.40
N ASP A 430 -44.75 27.16 9.63
CA ASP A 430 -44.07 27.37 8.34
C ASP A 430 -42.56 27.32 8.43
N LYS A 431 -41.96 27.56 9.61
CA LYS A 431 -40.52 27.41 9.86
C LYS A 431 -39.98 25.98 9.64
N VAL A 432 -40.87 24.99 9.61
CA VAL A 432 -40.48 23.60 9.29
C VAL A 432 -39.81 23.47 7.92
N TYR A 433 -40.23 24.29 6.95
CA TYR A 433 -39.61 24.28 5.62
C TYR A 433 -38.16 24.72 5.56
N ASP A 434 -37.73 25.50 6.57
CA ASP A 434 -36.34 25.93 6.67
C ASP A 434 -35.34 24.75 6.88
N VAL A 435 -35.83 23.60 7.37
CA VAL A 435 -35.01 22.41 7.66
C VAL A 435 -35.20 21.27 6.66
N LEU A 436 -36.21 21.34 5.78
CA LEU A 436 -36.61 20.24 4.89
C LEU A 436 -35.83 20.20 3.53
N THR A 437 -34.91 21.13 3.31
CA THR A 437 -34.07 21.09 2.12
C THR A 437 -32.80 20.28 2.41
N VAL A 438 -32.25 19.60 1.38
CA VAL A 438 -31.01 18.82 1.54
C VAL A 438 -29.81 19.71 1.91
N GLU A 439 -29.79 20.96 1.46
CA GLU A 439 -28.76 21.94 1.84
C GLU A 439 -28.85 22.34 3.30
N ALA A 440 -30.08 22.57 3.80
CA ALA A 440 -30.30 22.91 5.22
C ALA A 440 -29.92 21.73 6.13
N SER A 441 -30.32 20.51 5.73
CA SER A 441 -29.93 19.28 6.41
C SER A 441 -28.41 19.18 6.56
N VAL A 442 -27.65 19.27 5.45
CA VAL A 442 -26.17 19.23 5.45
C VAL A 442 -25.58 20.37 6.32
N ALA A 443 -26.06 21.62 6.13
CA ALA A 443 -25.56 22.78 6.85
C ALA A 443 -25.78 22.71 8.37
N SER A 444 -26.79 21.96 8.80
CA SER A 444 -27.12 21.78 10.23
C SER A 444 -26.13 20.86 10.97
N ARG A 445 -25.42 19.95 10.28
CA ARG A 445 -24.55 18.90 10.86
C ARG A 445 -23.17 19.46 11.28
N LYS A 446 -23.14 20.41 12.22
CA LYS A 446 -21.96 21.15 12.69
C LYS A 446 -21.22 20.48 13.87
N SER A 447 -21.65 19.28 14.29
CA SER A 447 -20.90 18.52 15.28
C SER A 447 -19.49 18.20 14.77
N PHE A 448 -18.54 18.02 15.70
CA PHE A 448 -17.17 17.69 15.33
C PHE A 448 -17.13 16.45 14.41
N GLY A 449 -16.52 16.59 13.21
CA GLY A 449 -16.51 15.52 12.21
C GLY A 449 -17.81 15.39 11.41
N GLY A 450 -18.77 16.28 11.56
CA GLY A 450 -20.01 16.29 10.78
C GLY A 450 -19.82 16.71 9.33
N THR A 451 -20.90 16.61 8.54
CA THR A 451 -20.84 16.87 7.09
C THR A 451 -21.05 18.32 6.69
N ALA A 452 -21.31 19.25 7.65
CA ALA A 452 -21.45 20.67 7.32
C ALA A 452 -20.19 21.17 6.58
N PRO A 453 -20.33 22.00 5.53
CA PRO A 453 -19.17 22.51 4.76
C PRO A 453 -18.07 23.16 5.61
N SER A 454 -18.45 23.84 6.71
CA SER A 454 -17.50 24.42 7.68
C SER A 454 -16.65 23.33 8.36
N GLU A 455 -17.25 22.21 8.72
CA GLU A 455 -16.54 21.07 9.34
C GLU A 455 -15.67 20.35 8.32
N VAL A 456 -16.12 20.18 7.08
CA VAL A 456 -15.32 19.60 5.98
C VAL A 456 -14.07 20.46 5.77
N ARG A 457 -14.21 21.79 5.66
CA ARG A 457 -13.05 22.70 5.49
C ARG A 457 -12.09 22.65 6.70
N ARG A 458 -12.62 22.47 7.91
CA ARG A 458 -11.79 22.31 9.11
C ARG A 458 -10.98 21.00 9.06
N GLN A 459 -11.58 19.90 8.64
CA GLN A 459 -10.89 18.62 8.44
C GLN A 459 -9.82 18.73 7.33
N ILE A 460 -10.11 19.37 6.20
CA ILE A 460 -9.15 19.64 5.14
C ILE A 460 -7.95 20.41 5.67
N ALA A 461 -8.16 21.50 6.39
CA ALA A 461 -7.09 22.30 6.98
C ALA A 461 -6.21 21.47 7.94
N PHE A 462 -6.83 20.62 8.76
CA PHE A 462 -6.11 19.71 9.67
C PHE A 462 -5.18 18.76 8.90
N TRP A 463 -5.66 18.16 7.80
CA TRP A 463 -4.88 17.21 7.04
C TRP A 463 -3.82 17.87 6.13
N ARG A 464 -4.13 19.04 5.54
CA ARG A 464 -3.11 19.79 4.77
C ARG A 464 -1.90 20.19 5.62
N ALA A 465 -2.09 20.49 6.91
CA ALA A 465 -1.00 20.79 7.81
C ALA A 465 -0.13 19.56 8.17
N ARG A 466 -0.54 18.34 7.82
CA ARG A 466 0.10 17.06 8.18
C ARG A 466 0.49 16.21 6.97
N ASN A 467 0.10 16.64 5.78
CA ASN A 467 0.42 15.99 4.51
C ASN A 467 1.65 16.65 3.86
#